data_bb5763e8e47f79491e15ce8a070414e9
#
_entry.id   bb5763e8e47f79491e15ce8a070414e9
#
_cell.length_a   1.000
_cell.length_b   1.000
_cell.length_c   1.000
_cell.angle_alpha   90.00
_cell.angle_beta   90.00
_cell.angle_gamma   90.00
#
_symmetry.space_group_name_H-M   'P 1'
#
loop_
_entity.id
_entity.type
_entity.pdbx_description
1 polymer ?
#
loop_
_entity_poly.entity_id
_entity_poly.type
_entity_poly.pdbx_seq_one_letter_code
_entity_poly.pdbx_strand_id
1 'polypeptide(L)'
;NLAEVIQDPNLTTGARFTDNSKFYHLDYNYNFGHMWDWAEVQVGGSARRYSLNSGGTIFTDVDGPIEYQETGFYTQVVKKMMDDRLVVTGAIRYDKSEYFDGQFSPRAVLSYTAGEYKNLNFRVSYQTGFRTPTTQDLFIGLDAGQARLVGSAEGNPERYVRDYGISAAGQALGIPATVTLSGAAAYNNAYEASSVQAFAAAGDPSLLRVADVDYVKPEQMQSMEFGFRGKLSRTFTVDAAVYRNDFQDFINTQIVLSPLYGEVGDGGLSVLAMANQDFETWSSYTNSPAEISSWGMSIGMATKIFGNFDLSANYTKTQLEFEQELYPDFRTNWNTPEHKIKAQFGNTELFKNFGFNVAWRYWSEYLWQASFGDGMVPDTHVIDAQFNLTVPKWKSTIKVGATNLGGEEYFTAFGSGFIGTQYYISWTANNF
;
A
#
# COMPACT_ATOMS: atom_id res chain seq x y z
N ASN A 1 26.92 6.49 27.29
CA ASN A 1 26.89 7.44 26.15
C ASN A 1 25.54 7.33 25.45
N LEU A 2 24.85 8.48 25.19
CA LEU A 2 23.52 8.49 24.59
C LEU A 2 23.53 7.78 23.21
N ALA A 3 24.62 7.86 22.47
CA ALA A 3 24.79 7.20 21.17
C ALA A 3 24.90 5.67 21.26
N GLU A 4 25.43 5.14 22.35
CA GLU A 4 25.52 3.70 22.62
C GLU A 4 24.15 3.16 23.06
N VAL A 5 23.43 3.90 23.90
CA VAL A 5 22.07 3.59 24.34
C VAL A 5 21.10 3.56 23.16
N ILE A 6 21.25 4.48 22.19
CA ILE A 6 20.42 4.56 20.98
C ILE A 6 20.70 3.39 20.01
N GLN A 7 21.84 2.72 20.13
CA GLN A 7 22.24 1.60 19.26
C GLN A 7 21.98 0.21 19.86
N ASP A 8 21.61 0.13 21.13
CA ASP A 8 21.33 -1.16 21.77
C ASP A 8 19.96 -1.68 21.33
N PRO A 9 19.90 -2.78 20.56
CA PRO A 9 18.63 -3.37 20.11
C PRO A 9 17.77 -3.92 21.26
N ASN A 10 18.34 -4.09 22.47
CA ASN A 10 17.60 -4.56 23.65
C ASN A 10 16.95 -3.41 24.42
N LEU A 11 17.23 -2.17 24.08
CA LEU A 11 16.60 -1.02 24.72
C LEU A 11 15.35 -0.59 23.93
N THR A 12 14.18 -0.70 24.56
CA THR A 12 12.87 -0.37 24.00
C THR A 12 12.70 1.09 23.55
N THR A 13 13.65 1.95 23.85
CA THR A 13 13.65 3.39 23.55
C THR A 13 14.72 3.82 22.55
N GLY A 14 15.43 2.87 21.93
CA GLY A 14 16.43 3.17 20.91
C GLY A 14 15.75 3.69 19.63
N ALA A 15 15.92 4.98 19.33
CA ALA A 15 15.23 5.62 18.19
C ALA A 15 16.06 5.63 16.90
N ARG A 16 17.18 4.91 16.84
CA ARG A 16 18.04 4.90 15.67
C ARG A 16 17.82 3.65 14.83
N PHE A 17 17.06 3.80 13.78
CA PHE A 17 17.00 2.79 12.73
C PHE A 17 18.24 2.86 11.86
N THR A 18 18.83 1.71 11.58
CA THR A 18 19.93 1.56 10.63
C THR A 18 19.46 0.68 9.49
N ASP A 19 19.72 1.10 8.26
CA ASP A 19 19.42 0.30 7.07
C ASP A 19 20.56 0.39 6.08
N ASN A 20 21.30 -0.71 5.93
CA ASN A 20 22.37 -0.92 4.97
C ASN A 20 22.00 -1.99 3.95
N SER A 21 20.70 -2.25 3.77
CA SER A 21 20.17 -3.24 2.85
C SER A 21 20.58 -2.95 1.41
N LYS A 22 20.67 -4.01 0.61
CA LYS A 22 21.05 -3.93 -0.80
C LYS A 22 20.00 -4.65 -1.64
N PHE A 23 19.71 -4.07 -2.78
CA PHE A 23 18.80 -4.60 -3.78
C PHE A 23 19.51 -4.65 -5.13
N TYR A 24 19.51 -5.80 -5.76
CA TYR A 24 20.02 -6.01 -7.11
C TYR A 24 18.87 -6.43 -8.00
N HIS A 25 18.75 -5.77 -9.16
CA HIS A 25 17.67 -6.01 -10.09
C HIS A 25 18.21 -6.06 -11.52
N LEU A 26 17.78 -7.08 -12.26
CA LEU A 26 17.99 -7.22 -13.69
C LEU A 26 16.66 -7.44 -14.38
N ASP A 27 16.35 -6.62 -15.39
CA ASP A 27 15.24 -6.81 -16.31
C ASP A 27 15.74 -7.00 -17.73
N TYR A 28 15.05 -7.81 -18.49
CA TYR A 28 15.20 -7.87 -19.94
C TYR A 28 13.82 -7.99 -20.60
N ASN A 29 13.71 -7.42 -21.79
CA ASN A 29 12.58 -7.64 -22.67
C ASN A 29 13.05 -7.61 -24.12
N TYR A 30 12.32 -8.36 -24.96
CA TYR A 30 12.56 -8.38 -26.39
C TYR A 30 11.22 -8.40 -27.14
N ASN A 31 11.07 -7.52 -28.13
CA ASN A 31 9.89 -7.45 -28.99
C ASN A 31 10.21 -8.02 -30.38
N PHE A 32 9.49 -9.05 -30.75
CA PHE A 32 9.61 -9.75 -32.04
C PHE A 32 8.76 -9.13 -33.16
N GLY A 33 8.15 -7.97 -32.95
CA GLY A 33 7.28 -7.29 -33.94
C GLY A 33 7.95 -6.98 -35.28
N HIS A 34 9.29 -6.92 -35.32
CA HIS A 34 10.04 -6.78 -36.56
C HIS A 34 10.23 -8.10 -37.34
N MET A 35 9.92 -9.25 -36.69
CA MET A 35 10.10 -10.58 -37.28
C MET A 35 8.77 -11.21 -37.71
N TRP A 36 7.67 -10.77 -37.13
CA TRP A 36 6.35 -11.37 -37.35
C TRP A 36 5.29 -10.33 -37.69
N ASP A 37 4.75 -10.39 -38.89
CA ASP A 37 3.71 -9.44 -39.35
C ASP A 37 2.31 -9.77 -38.79
N TRP A 38 2.09 -10.99 -38.28
CA TRP A 38 0.77 -11.42 -37.85
C TRP A 38 0.36 -10.89 -36.47
N ALA A 39 1.32 -10.65 -35.58
CA ALA A 39 1.13 -10.08 -34.26
C ALA A 39 2.44 -9.56 -33.67
N GLU A 40 2.35 -8.61 -32.74
CA GLU A 40 3.49 -8.21 -31.91
C GLU A 40 3.62 -9.20 -30.76
N VAL A 41 4.73 -9.89 -30.67
CA VAL A 41 5.04 -10.80 -29.56
C VAL A 41 6.22 -10.22 -28.78
N GLN A 42 6.02 -10.12 -27.48
CA GLN A 42 7.04 -9.66 -26.53
C GLN A 42 7.30 -10.74 -25.50
N VAL A 43 8.56 -10.99 -25.19
CA VAL A 43 8.99 -11.82 -24.08
C VAL A 43 9.92 -11.04 -23.17
N GLY A 44 9.92 -11.36 -21.90
CA GLY A 44 10.80 -10.72 -20.96
C GLY A 44 10.90 -11.48 -19.65
N GLY A 45 11.79 -11.01 -18.79
CA GLY A 45 11.96 -11.58 -17.49
C GLY A 45 12.72 -10.65 -16.56
N SER A 46 12.71 -10.99 -15.27
CA SER A 46 13.40 -10.26 -14.23
C SER A 46 14.07 -11.21 -13.25
N ALA A 47 15.18 -10.77 -12.67
CA ALA A 47 15.83 -11.42 -11.55
C ALA A 47 16.14 -10.37 -10.47
N ARG A 48 15.84 -10.72 -9.23
CA ARG A 48 16.03 -9.83 -8.06
C ARG A 48 16.74 -10.57 -6.98
N ARG A 49 17.65 -9.88 -6.29
CA ARG A 49 18.31 -10.37 -5.09
C ARG A 49 18.24 -9.29 -4.02
N TYR A 50 17.76 -9.68 -2.87
CA TYR A 50 17.67 -8.84 -1.67
C TYR A 50 18.74 -9.25 -0.68
N SER A 51 19.30 -8.29 0.03
CA SER A 51 20.22 -8.49 1.15
C SER A 51 19.84 -7.47 2.22
N LEU A 52 19.01 -7.89 3.18
CA LEU A 52 18.53 -7.03 4.26
C LEU A 52 19.57 -6.95 5.33
N ASN A 53 19.92 -5.73 5.74
CA ASN A 53 20.96 -5.49 6.76
C ASN A 53 20.60 -4.26 7.59
N SER A 54 19.87 -4.47 8.67
CA SER A 54 19.51 -3.44 9.64
C SER A 54 20.27 -3.57 10.96
N GLY A 55 21.03 -4.65 11.13
CA GLY A 55 21.71 -4.98 12.40
C GLY A 55 20.72 -5.20 13.54
N GLY A 56 19.55 -5.75 13.26
CA GLY A 56 18.48 -6.04 14.23
C GLY A 56 17.63 -4.83 14.63
N THR A 57 17.79 -3.67 13.99
CA THR A 57 17.01 -2.47 14.33
C THR A 57 15.65 -2.39 13.64
N ILE A 58 15.47 -3.13 12.54
CA ILE A 58 14.22 -3.21 11.76
C ILE A 58 13.85 -4.67 11.51
N PHE A 59 14.79 -5.44 11.00
CA PHE A 59 14.62 -6.86 10.66
C PHE A 59 15.26 -7.76 11.73
N THR A 60 14.94 -9.05 11.70
CA THR A 60 15.53 -10.04 12.62
C THR A 60 16.93 -10.49 12.18
N ASP A 61 17.74 -9.57 11.70
CA ASP A 61 19.05 -9.78 11.09
C ASP A 61 20.24 -9.50 12.03
N VAL A 62 20.05 -9.75 13.33
CA VAL A 62 21.10 -9.57 14.36
C VAL A 62 22.35 -10.42 14.06
N ASP A 63 22.16 -11.65 13.59
CA ASP A 63 23.23 -12.60 13.29
C ASP A 63 23.85 -12.42 11.89
N GLY A 64 23.37 -11.45 11.13
CA GLY A 64 23.86 -11.12 9.80
C GLY A 64 22.75 -10.91 8.78
N PRO A 65 23.09 -10.46 7.57
CA PRO A 65 22.11 -10.11 6.54
C PRO A 65 21.19 -11.27 6.15
N ILE A 66 19.90 -10.97 5.93
CA ILE A 66 18.93 -11.90 5.38
C ILE A 66 18.95 -11.76 3.87
N GLU A 67 19.26 -12.85 3.15
CA GLU A 67 19.32 -12.86 1.69
C GLU A 67 18.25 -13.75 1.09
N TYR A 68 17.64 -13.30 -0.02
CA TYR A 68 16.70 -14.11 -0.81
C TYR A 68 16.59 -13.61 -2.25
N GLN A 69 15.96 -14.41 -3.11
CA GLN A 69 15.88 -14.16 -4.55
C GLN A 69 14.47 -14.34 -5.10
N GLU A 70 14.19 -13.57 -6.18
CA GLU A 70 12.97 -13.67 -6.96
C GLU A 70 13.31 -13.71 -8.45
N THR A 71 12.55 -14.47 -9.23
CA THR A 71 12.66 -14.53 -10.69
C THR A 71 11.28 -14.47 -11.32
N GLY A 72 11.20 -13.86 -12.50
CA GLY A 72 9.94 -13.77 -13.24
C GLY A 72 10.16 -13.84 -14.75
N PHE A 73 9.19 -14.43 -15.47
CA PHE A 73 9.16 -14.51 -16.93
C PHE A 73 7.77 -14.14 -17.43
N TYR A 74 7.69 -13.45 -18.57
CA TYR A 74 6.41 -13.18 -19.19
C TYR A 74 6.47 -13.26 -20.71
N THR A 75 5.31 -13.50 -21.29
CA THR A 75 5.06 -13.31 -22.73
C THR A 75 3.78 -12.51 -22.92
N GLN A 76 3.77 -11.66 -23.94
CA GLN A 76 2.63 -10.87 -24.35
C GLN A 76 2.48 -10.95 -25.86
N VAL A 77 1.25 -11.10 -26.31
CA VAL A 77 0.86 -11.07 -27.72
C VAL A 77 -0.16 -9.98 -27.94
N VAL A 78 0.09 -9.08 -28.90
CA VAL A 78 -0.85 -8.04 -29.31
C VAL A 78 -1.21 -8.27 -30.76
N LYS A 79 -2.50 -8.48 -31.05
CA LYS A 79 -3.04 -8.65 -32.39
C LYS A 79 -3.95 -7.48 -32.75
N LYS A 80 -3.63 -6.80 -33.83
CA LYS A 80 -4.45 -5.74 -34.43
C LYS A 80 -5.25 -6.31 -35.61
N MET A 81 -6.52 -5.94 -35.69
CA MET A 81 -7.47 -6.42 -36.70
C MET A 81 -8.42 -5.28 -37.11
N MET A 82 -9.14 -5.44 -38.23
CA MET A 82 -10.16 -4.47 -38.71
C MET A 82 -9.59 -3.05 -38.89
N ASP A 83 -8.49 -2.92 -39.61
CA ASP A 83 -7.78 -1.64 -39.81
C ASP A 83 -7.39 -0.98 -38.46
N ASP A 84 -6.84 -1.77 -37.55
CA ASP A 84 -6.43 -1.39 -36.19
C ASP A 84 -7.57 -0.93 -35.28
N ARG A 85 -8.83 -1.17 -35.68
CA ARG A 85 -10.00 -0.85 -34.82
C ARG A 85 -10.16 -1.83 -33.68
N LEU A 86 -9.84 -3.09 -33.89
CA LEU A 86 -9.90 -4.13 -32.86
C LEU A 86 -8.48 -4.55 -32.48
N VAL A 87 -8.16 -4.36 -31.22
CA VAL A 87 -6.87 -4.80 -30.64
C VAL A 87 -7.17 -5.82 -29.55
N VAL A 88 -6.57 -7.01 -29.70
CA VAL A 88 -6.64 -8.08 -28.70
C VAL A 88 -5.24 -8.24 -28.12
N THR A 89 -5.14 -8.17 -26.78
CA THR A 89 -3.91 -8.42 -26.06
C THR A 89 -4.09 -9.60 -25.13
N GLY A 90 -3.21 -10.58 -25.21
CA GLY A 90 -3.08 -11.67 -24.26
C GLY A 90 -1.70 -11.65 -23.64
N ALA A 91 -1.60 -11.85 -22.33
CA ALA A 91 -0.31 -11.97 -21.66
C ALA A 91 -0.39 -13.02 -20.55
N ILE A 92 0.73 -13.65 -20.26
CA ILE A 92 0.90 -14.50 -19.11
C ILE A 92 2.27 -14.24 -18.50
N ARG A 93 2.29 -14.12 -17.19
CA ARG A 93 3.50 -13.96 -16.40
C ARG A 93 3.60 -15.08 -15.37
N TYR A 94 4.80 -15.56 -15.14
CA TYR A 94 5.15 -16.48 -14.07
C TYR A 94 6.22 -15.85 -13.19
N ASP A 95 6.01 -15.85 -11.88
CA ASP A 95 6.95 -15.34 -10.89
C ASP A 95 7.18 -16.40 -9.81
N LYS A 96 8.42 -16.52 -9.35
CA LYS A 96 8.85 -17.42 -8.29
C LYS A 96 9.73 -16.67 -7.31
N SER A 97 9.36 -16.72 -6.02
CA SER A 97 10.20 -16.31 -4.90
C SER A 97 10.79 -17.53 -4.21
N GLU A 98 11.86 -17.34 -3.48
CA GLU A 98 12.46 -18.38 -2.62
C GLU A 98 11.50 -18.82 -1.49
N TYR A 99 10.66 -17.90 -1.01
CA TYR A 99 9.73 -18.13 0.09
C TYR A 99 8.33 -18.62 -0.33
N PHE A 100 7.97 -18.54 -1.61
CA PHE A 100 6.63 -18.88 -2.08
C PHE A 100 6.64 -19.71 -3.34
N ASP A 101 5.58 -20.49 -3.53
CA ASP A 101 5.34 -21.21 -4.76
C ASP A 101 5.16 -20.27 -5.96
N GLY A 102 5.46 -20.78 -7.14
CA GLY A 102 5.36 -20.02 -8.37
C GLY A 102 3.93 -19.58 -8.67
N GLN A 103 3.76 -18.32 -9.07
CA GLN A 103 2.47 -17.70 -9.35
C GLN A 103 2.32 -17.39 -10.83
N PHE A 104 1.14 -17.66 -11.39
CA PHE A 104 0.79 -17.30 -12.76
C PHE A 104 -0.19 -16.12 -12.76
N SER A 105 0.09 -15.14 -13.62
CA SER A 105 -0.76 -13.94 -13.79
C SER A 105 -1.17 -13.80 -15.26
N PRO A 106 -2.26 -14.43 -15.70
CA PRO A 106 -2.84 -14.21 -17.02
C PRO A 106 -3.56 -12.87 -17.09
N ARG A 107 -3.54 -12.27 -18.31
CA ARG A 107 -4.24 -11.04 -18.65
C ARG A 107 -4.79 -11.13 -20.06
N ALA A 108 -6.03 -10.68 -20.25
CA ALA A 108 -6.65 -10.50 -21.55
C ALA A 108 -7.28 -9.10 -21.64
N VAL A 109 -7.04 -8.41 -22.75
CA VAL A 109 -7.62 -7.08 -23.03
C VAL A 109 -8.20 -7.08 -24.43
N LEU A 110 -9.42 -6.57 -24.55
CA LEU A 110 -10.07 -6.28 -25.81
C LEU A 110 -10.30 -4.77 -25.89
N SER A 111 -9.79 -4.14 -26.94
CA SER A 111 -9.99 -2.71 -27.21
C SER A 111 -10.59 -2.55 -28.59
N TYR A 112 -11.72 -1.82 -28.67
CA TYR A 112 -12.38 -1.52 -29.93
C TYR A 112 -12.50 -0.02 -30.14
N THR A 113 -11.98 0.44 -31.27
CA THR A 113 -12.03 1.85 -31.70
C THR A 113 -13.13 2.07 -32.72
N ALA A 114 -14.18 2.76 -32.30
CA ALA A 114 -15.36 3.10 -33.09
C ALA A 114 -15.32 4.53 -33.64
N GLY A 115 -16.35 4.88 -34.37
CA GLY A 115 -16.53 6.20 -34.99
C GLY A 115 -15.88 6.30 -36.37
N GLU A 116 -16.35 7.21 -37.18
CA GLU A 116 -15.81 7.48 -38.52
C GLU A 116 -14.33 7.91 -38.43
N TYR A 117 -14.00 8.74 -37.44
CA TYR A 117 -12.67 9.31 -37.22
C TYR A 117 -11.84 8.52 -36.21
N LYS A 118 -12.20 7.29 -35.87
CA LYS A 118 -11.53 6.46 -34.84
C LYS A 118 -11.39 7.22 -33.51
N ASN A 119 -12.41 7.92 -33.10
CA ASN A 119 -12.40 8.86 -31.98
C ASN A 119 -13.05 8.33 -30.69
N LEU A 120 -13.62 7.12 -30.73
CA LEU A 120 -14.26 6.46 -29.59
C LEU A 120 -13.55 5.13 -29.34
N ASN A 121 -12.99 4.94 -28.15
CA ASN A 121 -12.33 3.71 -27.75
C ASN A 121 -13.06 3.07 -26.57
N PHE A 122 -13.43 1.82 -26.70
CA PHE A 122 -14.01 0.97 -25.68
C PHE A 122 -13.01 -0.12 -25.33
N ARG A 123 -12.80 -0.37 -24.05
CA ARG A 123 -11.89 -1.42 -23.58
C ARG A 123 -12.56 -2.26 -22.51
N VAL A 124 -12.28 -3.56 -22.57
CA VAL A 124 -12.62 -4.52 -21.51
C VAL A 124 -11.36 -5.28 -21.19
N SER A 125 -11.06 -5.43 -19.93
CA SER A 125 -9.93 -6.26 -19.48
C SER A 125 -10.36 -7.21 -18.37
N TYR A 126 -9.76 -8.39 -18.39
CA TYR A 126 -9.72 -9.33 -17.29
C TYR A 126 -8.27 -9.67 -17.00
N GLN A 127 -7.90 -9.63 -15.75
CA GLN A 127 -6.55 -10.01 -15.32
C GLN A 127 -6.58 -10.64 -13.95
N THR A 128 -5.66 -11.56 -13.73
CA THR A 128 -5.28 -11.95 -12.40
C THR A 128 -3.93 -11.34 -12.06
N GLY A 129 -3.69 -11.13 -10.80
CA GLY A 129 -2.45 -10.64 -10.26
C GLY A 129 -2.22 -11.24 -8.89
N PHE A 130 -1.05 -11.05 -8.36
CA PHE A 130 -0.72 -11.40 -6.99
C PHE A 130 0.20 -10.33 -6.41
N ARG A 131 0.18 -10.22 -5.09
CA ARG A 131 1.12 -9.41 -4.33
C ARG A 131 1.93 -10.33 -3.44
N THR A 132 3.25 -10.38 -3.65
CA THR A 132 4.14 -11.01 -2.69
C THR A 132 4.17 -10.19 -1.41
N PRO A 133 4.19 -10.84 -0.24
CA PRO A 133 4.50 -10.15 1.00
C PRO A 133 5.78 -9.33 0.86
N THR A 134 5.78 -8.16 1.45
CA THR A 134 6.95 -7.25 1.43
C THR A 134 8.06 -7.78 2.34
N THR A 135 9.26 -7.20 2.24
CA THR A 135 10.35 -7.50 3.18
C THR A 135 9.95 -7.25 4.63
N GLN A 136 9.06 -6.29 4.87
CA GLN A 136 8.50 -6.01 6.18
C GLN A 136 7.56 -7.12 6.65
N ASP A 137 6.62 -7.54 5.81
CA ASP A 137 5.67 -8.61 6.13
C ASP A 137 6.38 -9.94 6.47
N LEU A 138 7.56 -10.13 5.88
CA LEU A 138 8.36 -11.35 6.02
C LEU A 138 9.34 -11.32 7.18
N PHE A 139 10.07 -10.20 7.35
CA PHE A 139 11.32 -10.21 8.14
C PHE A 139 11.38 -9.17 9.25
N ILE A 140 10.35 -8.34 9.44
CA ILE A 140 10.35 -7.35 10.51
C ILE A 140 10.47 -8.03 11.89
N GLY A 141 11.22 -7.37 12.78
CA GLY A 141 11.29 -7.68 14.20
C GLY A 141 11.48 -6.36 14.95
N LEU A 142 10.39 -5.64 15.22
CA LEU A 142 10.44 -4.25 15.68
C LEU A 142 9.49 -4.00 16.85
N ASP A 143 10.00 -3.32 17.87
CA ASP A 143 9.19 -2.72 18.92
C ASP A 143 8.63 -1.38 18.44
N ALA A 144 7.31 -1.33 18.18
CA ALA A 144 6.60 -0.12 17.81
C ALA A 144 5.97 0.61 19.01
N GLY A 145 6.28 0.19 20.24
CA GLY A 145 5.78 0.77 21.49
C GLY A 145 4.44 0.23 21.93
N GLN A 146 3.41 0.27 21.11
CA GLN A 146 2.09 -0.26 21.42
C GLN A 146 1.95 -1.76 21.12
N ALA A 147 2.72 -2.26 20.18
CA ALA A 147 2.79 -3.67 19.80
C ALA A 147 4.18 -4.00 19.23
N ARG A 148 4.53 -5.29 19.30
CA ARG A 148 5.72 -5.82 18.63
C ARG A 148 5.32 -6.26 17.22
N LEU A 149 5.97 -5.70 16.22
CA LEU A 149 5.80 -6.12 14.83
C LEU A 149 6.66 -7.36 14.58
N VAL A 150 6.05 -8.43 14.14
CA VAL A 150 6.76 -9.68 13.82
C VAL A 150 6.35 -10.17 12.42
N GLY A 151 7.35 -10.27 11.54
CA GLY A 151 7.20 -10.78 10.20
C GLY A 151 7.09 -12.31 10.19
N SER A 152 6.41 -12.86 9.20
CA SER A 152 5.99 -14.26 9.18
C SER A 152 6.73 -15.13 8.16
N ALA A 153 7.94 -14.77 7.70
CA ALA A 153 8.78 -15.71 6.97
C ALA A 153 9.19 -16.88 7.86
N GLU A 154 9.33 -18.06 7.26
CA GLU A 154 9.78 -19.25 7.98
C GLU A 154 11.07 -18.97 8.78
N GLY A 155 11.06 -19.27 10.07
CA GLY A 155 12.14 -19.02 11.01
C GLY A 155 12.31 -17.55 11.45
N ASN A 156 11.56 -16.60 10.91
CA ASN A 156 11.67 -15.20 11.31
C ASN A 156 11.12 -14.93 12.71
N PRO A 157 9.92 -15.43 13.09
CA PRO A 157 9.39 -15.22 14.42
C PRO A 157 10.28 -15.79 15.53
N GLU A 158 10.95 -16.89 15.29
CA GLU A 158 11.86 -17.55 16.23
C GLU A 158 13.11 -16.72 16.52
N ARG A 159 13.56 -15.94 15.53
CA ARG A 159 14.74 -15.03 15.68
C ARG A 159 14.46 -13.77 16.47
N TYR A 160 13.19 -13.36 16.59
CA TYR A 160 12.80 -12.21 17.40
C TYR A 160 12.61 -12.64 18.84
N VAL A 161 13.68 -12.63 19.66
CA VAL A 161 13.69 -13.08 21.06
C VAL A 161 13.90 -11.88 21.98
N ARG A 162 13.10 -11.78 23.04
CA ARG A 162 13.17 -10.73 24.07
C ARG A 162 12.88 -11.28 25.46
N ASP A 163 13.44 -10.58 26.46
CA ASP A 163 13.17 -10.83 27.88
C ASP A 163 12.08 -9.87 28.38
N TYR A 164 11.14 -10.41 29.12
CA TYR A 164 10.00 -9.67 29.65
C TYR A 164 9.93 -9.82 31.16
N GLY A 165 9.72 -8.69 31.87
CA GLY A 165 9.52 -8.68 33.32
C GLY A 165 8.14 -9.19 33.70
N ILE A 166 8.06 -9.99 34.76
CA ILE A 166 6.83 -10.53 35.28
C ILE A 166 6.35 -9.68 36.46
N SER A 167 5.02 -9.44 36.53
CA SER A 167 4.40 -8.68 37.59
C SER A 167 4.58 -9.36 38.98
N ALA A 168 4.43 -8.59 40.06
CA ALA A 168 4.49 -9.15 41.42
C ALA A 168 3.44 -10.24 41.61
N ALA A 169 2.27 -10.17 40.99
CA ALA A 169 1.22 -11.19 41.04
C ALA A 169 1.68 -12.49 40.34
N GLY A 170 2.30 -12.39 39.15
CA GLY A 170 2.87 -13.57 38.48
C GLY A 170 4.02 -14.20 39.27
N GLN A 171 4.91 -13.40 39.84
CA GLN A 171 5.98 -13.92 40.70
C GLN A 171 5.45 -14.62 41.95
N ALA A 172 4.33 -14.17 42.52
CA ALA A 172 3.66 -14.86 43.66
C ALA A 172 3.11 -16.25 43.29
N LEU A 173 2.90 -16.53 42.00
CA LEU A 173 2.56 -17.85 41.46
C LEU A 173 3.78 -18.75 41.26
N GLY A 174 4.99 -18.26 41.58
CA GLY A 174 6.24 -18.98 41.38
C GLY A 174 6.87 -18.80 40.00
N ILE A 175 6.37 -17.89 39.21
CA ILE A 175 6.97 -17.54 37.88
C ILE A 175 8.25 -16.73 38.12
N PRO A 176 9.34 -16.98 37.39
CA PRO A 176 10.56 -16.17 37.45
C PRO A 176 10.30 -14.68 37.20
N ALA A 177 11.11 -13.80 37.82
CA ALA A 177 10.96 -12.35 37.63
C ALA A 177 11.12 -11.89 36.19
N THR A 178 11.76 -12.70 35.35
CA THR A 178 11.93 -12.46 33.91
C THR A 178 11.71 -13.76 33.15
N VAL A 179 11.01 -13.68 32.02
CA VAL A 179 10.80 -14.79 31.09
C VAL A 179 11.26 -14.36 29.70
N THR A 180 11.80 -15.30 28.94
CA THR A 180 12.20 -15.07 27.55
C THR A 180 11.09 -15.57 26.62
N LEU A 181 10.64 -14.72 25.69
CA LEU A 181 9.62 -15.06 24.70
C LEU A 181 10.13 -14.75 23.31
N SER A 182 9.85 -15.63 22.35
CA SER A 182 10.10 -15.36 20.93
C SER A 182 8.82 -14.89 20.23
N GLY A 183 8.98 -14.22 19.08
CA GLY A 183 7.86 -13.83 18.23
C GLY A 183 7.01 -14.99 17.71
N ALA A 184 7.51 -16.23 17.77
CA ALA A 184 6.74 -17.43 17.46
C ALA A 184 5.49 -17.57 18.36
N ALA A 185 5.52 -17.02 19.58
CA ALA A 185 4.36 -17.01 20.47
C ALA A 185 3.14 -16.29 19.84
N ALA A 186 3.36 -15.32 18.97
CA ALA A 186 2.29 -14.63 18.25
C ALA A 186 1.48 -15.57 17.33
N TYR A 187 2.11 -16.65 16.85
CA TYR A 187 1.52 -17.60 15.90
C TYR A 187 1.05 -18.90 16.56
N ASN A 188 1.59 -19.28 17.70
CA ASN A 188 1.32 -20.58 18.30
C ASN A 188 0.85 -20.52 19.77
N ASN A 189 0.92 -19.37 20.44
CA ASN A 189 0.56 -19.21 21.85
C ASN A 189 -0.03 -17.80 22.11
N ALA A 190 -1.13 -17.46 21.46
CA ALA A 190 -1.75 -16.15 21.60
C ALA A 190 -3.29 -16.23 21.68
N TYR A 191 -3.89 -15.24 22.30
CA TYR A 191 -5.33 -14.97 22.28
C TYR A 191 -5.64 -13.81 21.31
N GLU A 192 -6.86 -13.82 20.74
CA GLU A 192 -7.39 -12.69 19.98
C GLU A 192 -7.50 -11.45 20.87
N ALA A 193 -7.04 -10.30 20.40
CA ALA A 193 -7.03 -9.06 21.18
C ALA A 193 -8.43 -8.64 21.62
N SER A 194 -9.43 -8.76 20.75
CA SER A 194 -10.84 -8.46 21.07
C SER A 194 -11.39 -9.36 22.19
N SER A 195 -11.00 -10.63 22.20
CA SER A 195 -11.41 -11.58 23.24
C SER A 195 -10.79 -11.26 24.61
N VAL A 196 -9.53 -10.82 24.62
CA VAL A 196 -8.86 -10.38 25.86
C VAL A 196 -9.49 -9.09 26.39
N GLN A 197 -9.89 -8.16 25.53
CA GLN A 197 -10.63 -6.96 25.95
C GLN A 197 -11.99 -7.32 26.58
N ALA A 198 -12.73 -8.26 25.97
CA ALA A 198 -14.00 -8.74 26.50
C ALA A 198 -13.81 -9.42 27.87
N PHE A 199 -12.78 -10.27 27.99
CA PHE A 199 -12.40 -10.89 29.28
C PHE A 199 -12.06 -9.83 30.33
N ALA A 200 -11.24 -8.84 30.00
CA ALA A 200 -10.87 -7.77 30.95
C ALA A 200 -12.07 -6.94 31.43
N ALA A 201 -13.08 -6.75 30.56
CA ALA A 201 -14.30 -6.02 30.90
C ALA A 201 -15.28 -6.83 31.77
N ALA A 202 -15.40 -8.14 31.54
CA ALA A 202 -16.39 -9.00 32.18
C ALA A 202 -15.84 -9.87 33.33
N GLY A 203 -14.53 -10.12 33.37
CA GLY A 203 -13.89 -11.05 34.29
C GLY A 203 -14.22 -12.52 33.99
N ASP A 204 -14.75 -12.83 32.81
CA ASP A 204 -15.18 -14.18 32.44
C ASP A 204 -14.17 -14.85 31.50
N PRO A 205 -13.42 -15.88 31.98
CA PRO A 205 -12.43 -16.58 31.16
C PRO A 205 -12.99 -17.28 29.92
N SER A 206 -14.30 -17.59 29.91
CA SER A 206 -14.94 -18.25 28.77
C SER A 206 -15.01 -17.36 27.53
N LEU A 207 -14.75 -16.05 27.66
CA LEU A 207 -14.69 -15.10 26.56
C LEU A 207 -13.34 -15.11 25.81
N LEU A 208 -12.30 -15.70 26.42
CA LEU A 208 -11.00 -15.83 25.77
C LEU A 208 -11.06 -16.78 24.58
N ARG A 209 -10.59 -16.31 23.42
CA ARG A 209 -10.48 -17.12 22.20
C ARG A 209 -9.02 -17.22 21.79
N VAL A 210 -8.58 -18.44 21.52
CA VAL A 210 -7.25 -18.71 20.97
C VAL A 210 -7.18 -18.09 19.57
N ALA A 211 -6.13 -17.35 19.30
CA ALA A 211 -5.90 -16.77 17.99
C ALA A 211 -5.47 -17.86 16.99
N ASP A 212 -6.02 -17.78 15.78
CA ASP A 212 -5.65 -18.62 14.64
C ASP A 212 -4.91 -17.72 13.64
N VAL A 213 -3.58 -17.78 13.66
CA VAL A 213 -2.70 -16.91 12.85
C VAL A 213 -1.77 -17.76 12.01
N ASP A 214 -2.05 -17.81 10.72
CA ASP A 214 -1.19 -18.48 9.75
C ASP A 214 -0.02 -17.58 9.29
N TYR A 215 1.05 -18.19 8.82
CA TYR A 215 2.12 -17.48 8.15
C TYR A 215 1.64 -16.87 6.82
N VAL A 216 2.15 -15.68 6.50
CA VAL A 216 1.74 -14.93 5.34
C VAL A 216 2.10 -15.65 4.03
N LYS A 217 1.17 -15.66 3.09
CA LYS A 217 1.33 -16.17 1.73
C LYS A 217 0.95 -15.09 0.71
N PRO A 218 1.31 -15.24 -0.58
CA PRO A 218 0.99 -14.25 -1.59
C PRO A 218 -0.52 -14.01 -1.70
N GLU A 219 -0.90 -12.75 -1.60
CA GLU A 219 -2.26 -12.28 -1.87
C GLU A 219 -2.55 -12.42 -3.37
N GLN A 220 -3.73 -12.89 -3.71
CA GLN A 220 -4.17 -13.01 -5.09
C GLN A 220 -5.30 -12.04 -5.39
N MET A 221 -5.36 -11.55 -6.61
CA MET A 221 -6.40 -10.64 -7.08
C MET A 221 -6.90 -11.06 -8.45
N GLN A 222 -8.22 -11.00 -8.62
CA GLN A 222 -8.88 -11.02 -9.92
C GLN A 222 -9.47 -9.64 -10.18
N SER A 223 -9.27 -9.10 -11.37
CA SER A 223 -9.72 -7.77 -11.74
C SER A 223 -10.45 -7.78 -13.06
N MET A 224 -11.61 -7.15 -13.10
CA MET A 224 -12.35 -6.84 -14.31
C MET A 224 -12.47 -5.32 -14.45
N GLU A 225 -12.22 -4.80 -15.65
CA GLU A 225 -12.37 -3.38 -15.96
C GLU A 225 -13.12 -3.21 -17.28
N PHE A 226 -14.04 -2.25 -17.29
CA PHE A 226 -14.60 -1.67 -18.50
C PHE A 226 -14.19 -0.19 -18.57
N GLY A 227 -13.68 0.24 -19.73
CA GLY A 227 -13.25 1.61 -19.96
C GLY A 227 -13.77 2.16 -21.28
N PHE A 228 -14.00 3.46 -21.27
CA PHE A 228 -14.38 4.24 -22.45
C PHE A 228 -13.51 5.49 -22.52
N ARG A 229 -12.97 5.78 -23.70
CA ARG A 229 -12.30 7.05 -24.00
C ARG A 229 -12.81 7.59 -25.31
N GLY A 230 -13.30 8.83 -25.30
CA GLY A 230 -13.88 9.43 -26.49
C GLY A 230 -13.47 10.89 -26.66
N LYS A 231 -13.19 11.27 -27.91
CA LYS A 231 -13.12 12.66 -28.35
C LYS A 231 -14.46 12.99 -29.00
N LEU A 232 -15.39 13.54 -28.21
CA LEU A 232 -16.78 13.77 -28.60
C LEU A 232 -16.96 15.00 -29.49
N SER A 233 -16.01 15.96 -29.40
CA SER A 233 -15.93 17.10 -30.31
C SER A 233 -14.46 17.50 -30.55
N ARG A 234 -14.23 18.57 -31.27
CA ARG A 234 -12.86 19.07 -31.52
C ARG A 234 -12.10 19.39 -30.23
N THR A 235 -12.81 19.79 -29.18
CA THR A 235 -12.22 20.26 -27.93
C THR A 235 -12.63 19.40 -26.71
N PHE A 236 -13.70 18.59 -26.82
CA PHE A 236 -14.25 17.86 -25.70
C PHE A 236 -13.83 16.38 -25.71
N THR A 237 -13.13 15.97 -24.66
CA THR A 237 -12.72 14.58 -24.43
C THR A 237 -13.28 14.07 -23.12
N VAL A 238 -13.66 12.78 -23.10
CA VAL A 238 -14.11 12.04 -21.91
C VAL A 238 -13.28 10.78 -21.79
N ASP A 239 -12.89 10.43 -20.58
CA ASP A 239 -12.31 9.13 -20.21
C ASP A 239 -13.10 8.62 -19.00
N ALA A 240 -13.62 7.40 -19.08
CA ALA A 240 -14.37 6.78 -18.00
C ALA A 240 -13.96 5.32 -17.84
N ALA A 241 -13.87 4.87 -16.61
CA ALA A 241 -13.62 3.47 -16.30
C ALA A 241 -14.40 3.05 -15.06
N VAL A 242 -14.77 1.79 -15.02
CA VAL A 242 -15.29 1.10 -13.83
C VAL A 242 -14.58 -0.22 -13.70
N TYR A 243 -14.21 -0.58 -12.48
CA TYR A 243 -13.55 -1.83 -12.20
C TYR A 243 -14.07 -2.49 -10.92
N ARG A 244 -13.88 -3.81 -10.85
CA ARG A 244 -14.03 -4.62 -9.64
C ARG A 244 -12.80 -5.49 -9.45
N ASN A 245 -12.33 -5.55 -8.22
CA ASN A 245 -11.26 -6.44 -7.78
C ASN A 245 -11.80 -7.35 -6.68
N ASP A 246 -11.57 -8.65 -6.82
CA ASP A 246 -11.84 -9.64 -5.79
C ASP A 246 -10.49 -10.18 -5.30
N PHE A 247 -10.28 -10.15 -3.98
CA PHE A 247 -9.02 -10.54 -3.34
C PHE A 247 -9.18 -11.87 -2.63
N GLN A 248 -8.15 -12.70 -2.68
CA GLN A 248 -8.00 -13.92 -1.90
C GLN A 248 -6.69 -13.84 -1.14
N ASP A 249 -6.67 -14.39 0.07
CA ASP A 249 -5.50 -14.34 0.94
C ASP A 249 -4.98 -12.90 1.14
N PHE A 250 -5.90 -11.95 1.38
CA PHE A 250 -5.55 -10.53 1.53
C PHE A 250 -4.55 -10.34 2.66
N ILE A 251 -3.38 -9.79 2.36
CA ILE A 251 -2.32 -9.58 3.35
C ILE A 251 -2.68 -8.42 4.27
N ASN A 252 -2.73 -8.71 5.57
CA ASN A 252 -2.92 -7.70 6.59
C ASN A 252 -2.19 -8.08 7.89
N THR A 253 -2.48 -7.36 8.98
CA THR A 253 -1.98 -7.67 10.30
C THR A 253 -3.12 -8.02 11.24
N GLN A 254 -2.86 -8.97 12.12
CA GLN A 254 -3.75 -9.33 13.24
C GLN A 254 -3.08 -8.95 14.55
N ILE A 255 -3.85 -8.32 15.43
CA ILE A 255 -3.40 -8.03 16.79
C ILE A 255 -3.74 -9.22 17.69
N VAL A 256 -2.70 -9.75 18.33
CA VAL A 256 -2.84 -10.88 19.26
C VAL A 256 -2.04 -10.64 20.53
N LEU A 257 -2.44 -11.32 21.63
CA LEU A 257 -1.79 -11.19 22.91
C LEU A 257 -1.30 -12.56 23.39
N SER A 258 0.01 -12.68 23.60
CA SER A 258 0.65 -13.89 24.09
C SER A 258 0.87 -13.83 25.60
N PRO A 259 0.40 -14.83 26.38
CA PRO A 259 0.72 -14.90 27.80
C PRO A 259 2.23 -15.08 27.99
N LEU A 260 2.80 -14.39 28.98
CA LEU A 260 4.21 -14.55 29.35
C LEU A 260 4.46 -15.86 30.10
N TYR A 261 3.42 -16.53 30.57
CA TYR A 261 3.47 -17.86 31.18
C TYR A 261 2.15 -18.62 30.98
N GLY A 262 2.24 -19.94 30.91
CA GLY A 262 1.12 -20.82 30.53
C GLY A 262 0.93 -20.95 29.04
N GLU A 263 0.11 -21.90 28.64
CA GLU A 263 -0.25 -22.14 27.23
C GLU A 263 -1.71 -21.75 26.98
N VAL A 264 -2.00 -21.11 25.87
CA VAL A 264 -3.37 -20.72 25.50
C VAL A 264 -4.27 -21.96 25.48
N GLY A 265 -5.47 -21.82 26.05
CA GLY A 265 -6.40 -22.95 26.20
C GLY A 265 -6.14 -23.87 27.40
N ASP A 266 -5.10 -23.62 28.20
CA ASP A 266 -4.83 -24.40 29.41
C ASP A 266 -5.88 -24.19 30.53
N GLY A 267 -6.70 -23.14 30.42
CA GLY A 267 -7.73 -22.75 31.39
C GLY A 267 -7.17 -22.35 32.75
N GLY A 268 -5.86 -22.21 32.90
CA GLY A 268 -5.16 -21.98 34.15
C GLY A 268 -4.16 -20.83 34.08
N LEU A 269 -2.87 -21.12 33.88
CA LEU A 269 -1.79 -20.14 33.99
C LEU A 269 -1.87 -19.06 32.90
N SER A 270 -2.26 -19.40 31.69
CA SER A 270 -2.44 -18.41 30.61
C SER A 270 -3.56 -17.41 30.93
N VAL A 271 -4.64 -17.86 31.55
CA VAL A 271 -5.75 -16.99 31.99
C VAL A 271 -5.29 -16.06 33.12
N LEU A 272 -4.49 -16.57 34.06
CA LEU A 272 -3.90 -15.75 35.11
C LEU A 272 -2.90 -14.73 34.57
N ALA A 273 -2.14 -15.11 33.53
CA ALA A 273 -1.26 -14.16 32.83
C ALA A 273 -2.05 -12.99 32.25
N MET A 274 -3.17 -13.27 31.55
CA MET A 274 -4.05 -12.21 31.02
C MET A 274 -4.64 -11.34 32.17
N ALA A 275 -5.12 -11.96 33.26
CA ALA A 275 -5.68 -11.25 34.39
C ALA A 275 -4.64 -10.34 35.10
N ASN A 276 -3.39 -10.78 35.19
CA ASN A 276 -2.29 -10.06 35.81
C ASN A 276 -1.62 -9.03 34.86
N GLN A 277 -2.08 -8.93 33.61
CA GLN A 277 -1.46 -8.11 32.55
C GLN A 277 -0.02 -8.55 32.21
N ASP A 278 0.31 -9.81 32.49
CA ASP A 278 1.57 -10.45 32.12
C ASP A 278 1.44 -11.06 30.70
N PHE A 279 1.35 -10.22 29.69
CA PHE A 279 1.26 -10.61 28.29
C PHE A 279 2.06 -9.66 27.38
N GLU A 280 2.39 -10.13 26.19
CA GLU A 280 2.95 -9.28 25.15
C GLU A 280 1.94 -9.11 24.01
N THR A 281 1.89 -7.90 23.44
CA THR A 281 1.01 -7.55 22.32
C THR A 281 1.79 -7.60 21.01
N TRP A 282 1.32 -8.41 20.08
CA TRP A 282 1.90 -8.59 18.78
C TRP A 282 1.01 -8.00 17.69
N SER A 283 1.64 -7.41 16.66
CA SER A 283 1.03 -7.16 15.37
C SER A 283 1.66 -8.13 14.38
N SER A 284 0.97 -9.24 14.13
CA SER A 284 1.46 -10.36 13.32
C SER A 284 1.01 -10.22 11.88
N TYR A 285 1.92 -10.37 10.95
CA TYR A 285 1.59 -10.38 9.52
C TYR A 285 1.01 -11.73 9.13
N THR A 286 -0.15 -11.70 8.49
CA THR A 286 -0.92 -12.88 8.10
C THR A 286 -1.82 -12.56 6.90
N ASN A 287 -2.63 -13.52 6.49
CA ASN A 287 -3.67 -13.32 5.50
C ASN A 287 -5.05 -13.27 6.18
N SER A 288 -5.92 -12.40 5.70
CA SER A 288 -7.30 -12.36 6.17
C SER A 288 -8.06 -13.59 5.68
N PRO A 289 -8.83 -14.27 6.55
CA PRO A 289 -9.77 -15.29 6.13
C PRO A 289 -11.05 -14.69 5.50
N ALA A 290 -11.22 -13.37 5.55
CA ALA A 290 -12.40 -12.69 5.04
C ALA A 290 -12.39 -12.60 3.51
N GLU A 291 -13.56 -12.65 2.92
CA GLU A 291 -13.76 -12.22 1.54
C GLU A 291 -13.63 -10.70 1.47
N ILE A 292 -12.69 -10.21 0.67
CA ILE A 292 -12.42 -8.80 0.49
C ILE A 292 -12.56 -8.48 -0.99
N SER A 293 -13.34 -7.46 -1.30
CA SER A 293 -13.42 -6.94 -2.66
C SER A 293 -13.34 -5.42 -2.68
N SER A 294 -13.03 -4.87 -3.83
CA SER A 294 -13.10 -3.44 -4.06
C SER A 294 -13.70 -3.15 -5.41
N TRP A 295 -14.42 -2.06 -5.50
CA TRP A 295 -14.84 -1.54 -6.78
C TRP A 295 -14.55 -0.05 -6.86
N GLY A 296 -14.42 0.44 -8.08
CA GLY A 296 -14.22 1.85 -8.28
C GLY A 296 -14.65 2.30 -9.66
N MET A 297 -14.83 3.60 -9.77
CA MET A 297 -15.05 4.27 -11.03
C MET A 297 -14.25 5.56 -11.13
N SER A 298 -13.88 5.93 -12.34
CA SER A 298 -13.29 7.23 -12.63
C SER A 298 -13.95 7.83 -13.86
N ILE A 299 -14.19 9.15 -13.82
CA ILE A 299 -14.68 9.92 -14.96
C ILE A 299 -13.81 11.17 -15.06
N GLY A 300 -13.10 11.30 -16.19
CA GLY A 300 -12.32 12.48 -16.55
C GLY A 300 -12.92 13.19 -17.75
N MET A 301 -12.97 14.49 -17.71
CA MET A 301 -13.43 15.34 -18.81
C MET A 301 -12.44 16.48 -19.02
N ALA A 302 -12.19 16.81 -20.28
CA ALA A 302 -11.40 17.97 -20.64
C ALA A 302 -11.98 18.67 -21.86
N THR A 303 -12.02 20.00 -21.83
CA THR A 303 -12.54 20.82 -22.93
C THR A 303 -11.87 22.18 -22.98
N LYS A 304 -12.04 22.85 -24.14
CA LYS A 304 -11.78 24.29 -24.23
C LYS A 304 -13.11 25.05 -24.21
N ILE A 305 -13.19 26.06 -23.37
CA ILE A 305 -14.33 26.97 -23.24
C ILE A 305 -13.92 28.41 -23.55
N PHE A 306 -14.86 29.25 -23.90
CA PHE A 306 -14.63 30.67 -24.21
C PHE A 306 -13.43 30.91 -25.15
N GLY A 307 -13.24 30.02 -26.14
CA GLY A 307 -12.16 30.06 -27.10
C GLY A 307 -10.92 29.27 -26.67
N ASN A 308 -10.13 29.80 -25.74
CA ASN A 308 -8.81 29.23 -25.40
C ASN A 308 -8.63 28.84 -23.92
N PHE A 309 -9.68 28.88 -23.11
CA PHE A 309 -9.58 28.45 -21.71
C PHE A 309 -9.67 26.93 -21.64
N ASP A 310 -8.71 26.33 -21.00
CA ASP A 310 -8.71 24.90 -20.70
C ASP A 310 -9.50 24.64 -19.40
N LEU A 311 -10.47 23.75 -19.48
CA LEU A 311 -11.22 23.25 -18.33
C LEU A 311 -11.09 21.73 -18.30
N SER A 312 -10.69 21.19 -17.18
CA SER A 312 -10.69 19.75 -16.95
C SER A 312 -11.19 19.42 -15.56
N ALA A 313 -11.85 18.26 -15.44
CA ALA A 313 -12.29 17.71 -14.17
C ALA A 313 -12.12 16.19 -14.18
N ASN A 314 -11.78 15.64 -13.04
CA ASN A 314 -11.73 14.20 -12.80
C ASN A 314 -12.40 13.89 -11.47
N TYR A 315 -13.28 12.90 -11.48
CA TYR A 315 -13.87 12.32 -10.29
C TYR A 315 -13.47 10.86 -10.20
N THR A 316 -13.08 10.41 -9.01
CA THR A 316 -12.79 9.01 -8.71
C THR A 316 -13.57 8.61 -7.47
N LYS A 317 -14.26 7.47 -7.55
CA LYS A 317 -14.83 6.77 -6.41
C LYS A 317 -14.14 5.43 -6.27
N THR A 318 -13.77 5.06 -5.02
CA THR A 318 -13.13 3.79 -4.70
C THR A 318 -13.71 3.28 -3.38
N GLN A 319 -14.21 2.07 -3.35
CA GLN A 319 -14.83 1.48 -2.16
C GLN A 319 -14.25 0.09 -1.92
N LEU A 320 -13.87 -0.17 -0.67
CA LEU A 320 -13.53 -1.50 -0.17
C LEU A 320 -14.78 -2.12 0.44
N GLU A 321 -15.05 -3.37 0.12
CA GLU A 321 -16.08 -4.21 0.73
C GLU A 321 -15.40 -5.17 1.70
N PHE A 322 -15.53 -4.91 3.01
CA PHE A 322 -14.96 -5.69 4.10
C PHE A 322 -15.82 -5.52 5.35
N GLU A 323 -16.22 -6.63 5.97
CA GLU A 323 -17.05 -6.62 7.16
C GLU A 323 -16.19 -6.56 8.43
N GLN A 324 -15.70 -5.35 8.77
CA GLN A 324 -14.81 -5.12 9.92
C GLN A 324 -15.37 -5.65 11.24
N GLU A 325 -16.69 -5.64 11.43
CA GLU A 325 -17.34 -6.10 12.67
C GLU A 325 -17.18 -7.60 12.90
N LEU A 326 -17.10 -8.39 11.82
CA LEU A 326 -16.84 -9.84 11.93
C LEU A 326 -15.38 -10.19 12.19
N TYR A 327 -14.47 -9.26 11.85
CA TYR A 327 -13.02 -9.44 11.95
C TYR A 327 -12.37 -8.26 12.69
N PRO A 328 -12.71 -8.04 13.99
CA PRO A 328 -12.31 -6.83 14.72
C PRO A 328 -10.80 -6.70 14.92
N ASP A 329 -10.08 -7.82 14.93
CA ASP A 329 -8.63 -7.87 15.16
C ASP A 329 -7.81 -7.73 13.86
N PHE A 330 -8.48 -7.72 12.69
CA PHE A 330 -7.83 -7.51 11.40
C PHE A 330 -7.86 -6.05 10.94
N ARG A 331 -6.80 -5.62 10.29
CA ARG A 331 -6.61 -4.25 9.80
C ARG A 331 -6.28 -4.28 8.30
N THR A 332 -7.18 -3.76 7.49
CA THR A 332 -7.00 -3.78 6.03
C THR A 332 -5.92 -2.83 5.53
N ASN A 333 -5.58 -1.79 6.32
CA ASN A 333 -4.65 -0.72 5.93
C ASN A 333 -5.00 -0.10 4.56
N TRP A 334 -6.31 0.03 4.27
CA TRP A 334 -6.79 0.54 2.98
C TRP A 334 -6.42 1.99 2.72
N ASN A 335 -6.46 2.83 3.76
CA ASN A 335 -5.92 4.20 3.80
C ASN A 335 -6.26 5.06 2.55
N THR A 336 -7.47 4.92 2.06
CA THR A 336 -7.89 5.52 0.78
C THR A 336 -9.23 6.24 0.94
N PRO A 337 -9.33 7.52 0.58
CA PRO A 337 -10.62 8.24 0.58
C PRO A 337 -11.55 7.68 -0.48
N GLU A 338 -12.84 7.56 -0.13
CA GLU A 338 -13.85 7.04 -1.03
C GLU A 338 -14.05 7.96 -2.25
N HIS A 339 -14.04 9.26 -2.04
CA HIS A 339 -14.28 10.25 -3.09
C HIS A 339 -13.06 11.14 -3.29
N LYS A 340 -12.65 11.30 -4.56
CA LYS A 340 -11.61 12.27 -4.97
C LYS A 340 -12.12 13.08 -6.16
N ILE A 341 -11.97 14.40 -6.08
CA ILE A 341 -12.25 15.32 -7.20
C ILE A 341 -11.00 16.15 -7.48
N LYS A 342 -10.70 16.33 -8.74
CA LYS A 342 -9.70 17.29 -9.21
C LYS A 342 -10.33 18.09 -10.33
N ALA A 343 -10.31 19.43 -10.24
CA ALA A 343 -10.74 20.31 -11.31
C ALA A 343 -9.63 21.33 -11.59
N GLN A 344 -9.50 21.71 -12.83
CA GLN A 344 -8.47 22.62 -13.28
C GLN A 344 -9.03 23.57 -14.33
N PHE A 345 -8.73 24.84 -14.17
CA PHE A 345 -9.12 25.90 -15.10
C PHE A 345 -7.92 26.81 -15.37
N GLY A 346 -7.65 27.09 -16.64
CA GLY A 346 -6.51 27.90 -16.98
C GLY A 346 -6.53 28.40 -18.43
N ASN A 347 -5.55 29.22 -18.72
CA ASN A 347 -5.27 29.67 -20.06
C ASN A 347 -3.76 29.88 -20.20
N THR A 348 -3.15 29.21 -21.16
CA THR A 348 -1.70 29.28 -21.37
C THR A 348 -1.23 30.61 -21.94
N GLU A 349 -2.13 31.35 -22.61
CA GLU A 349 -1.88 32.65 -23.20
C GLU A 349 -3.12 33.56 -23.11
N LEU A 350 -3.46 33.95 -21.85
CA LEU A 350 -4.55 34.91 -21.59
C LEU A 350 -4.28 36.28 -22.26
N PHE A 351 -3.03 36.73 -22.17
CA PHE A 351 -2.44 37.84 -22.90
C PHE A 351 -1.14 37.35 -23.53
N LYS A 352 -0.57 38.15 -24.45
CA LYS A 352 0.72 37.81 -25.06
C LYS A 352 1.75 37.48 -23.98
N ASN A 353 2.25 36.23 -24.02
CA ASN A 353 3.25 35.68 -23.10
C ASN A 353 2.82 35.52 -21.65
N PHE A 354 1.56 35.69 -21.33
CA PHE A 354 1.06 35.54 -19.95
C PHE A 354 -0.07 34.51 -19.89
N GLY A 355 0.06 33.55 -18.99
CA GLY A 355 -0.94 32.52 -18.74
C GLY A 355 -1.15 32.30 -17.23
N PHE A 356 -2.20 31.59 -16.91
CA PHE A 356 -2.52 31.19 -15.55
C PHE A 356 -3.12 29.79 -15.48
N ASN A 357 -3.10 29.20 -14.29
CA ASN A 357 -3.79 27.98 -13.95
C ASN A 357 -4.30 28.04 -12.51
N VAL A 358 -5.52 27.59 -12.30
CA VAL A 358 -6.09 27.35 -10.97
C VAL A 358 -6.53 25.89 -10.92
N ALA A 359 -6.16 25.18 -9.86
CA ALA A 359 -6.54 23.81 -9.63
C ALA A 359 -7.23 23.68 -8.27
N TRP A 360 -8.30 22.92 -8.21
CA TRP A 360 -9.00 22.54 -7.00
C TRP A 360 -8.93 21.03 -6.84
N ARG A 361 -8.60 20.59 -5.60
CA ARG A 361 -8.54 19.19 -5.22
C ARG A 361 -9.40 18.99 -3.99
N TYR A 362 -10.16 17.90 -3.99
CA TYR A 362 -10.98 17.45 -2.89
C TYR A 362 -10.78 15.95 -2.67
N TRP A 363 -10.78 15.53 -1.42
CA TRP A 363 -10.98 14.15 -1.01
C TRP A 363 -11.83 14.10 0.24
N SER A 364 -12.67 13.04 0.33
CA SER A 364 -13.49 12.77 1.51
C SER A 364 -12.64 12.31 2.68
N GLU A 365 -13.17 12.42 3.89
CA GLU A 365 -12.54 11.80 5.07
C GLU A 365 -12.35 10.30 4.89
N TYR A 366 -11.38 9.74 5.59
CA TYR A 366 -11.09 8.30 5.58
C TYR A 366 -10.29 7.87 6.80
N LEU A 367 -10.48 6.61 7.19
CA LEU A 367 -9.69 5.99 8.25
C LEU A 367 -8.28 5.70 7.74
N TRP A 368 -7.29 6.20 8.46
CA TRP A 368 -5.89 5.83 8.30
C TRP A 368 -5.50 4.84 9.39
N GLN A 369 -5.02 3.68 8.99
CA GLN A 369 -4.51 2.63 9.86
C GLN A 369 -3.00 2.52 9.70
N ALA A 370 -2.26 2.53 10.80
CA ALA A 370 -0.80 2.39 10.83
C ALA A 370 -0.35 1.59 12.06
N SER A 371 0.85 1.05 12.02
CA SER A 371 1.42 0.25 13.12
C SER A 371 1.53 1.02 14.45
N PHE A 372 1.60 2.35 14.39
CA PHE A 372 1.70 3.22 15.57
C PHE A 372 0.34 3.78 16.06
N GLY A 373 -0.73 3.58 15.32
CA GLY A 373 -2.07 4.03 15.70
C GLY A 373 -2.98 4.30 14.51
N ASP A 374 -4.28 4.36 14.77
CA ASP A 374 -5.32 4.65 13.81
C ASP A 374 -5.89 6.04 14.03
N GLY A 375 -6.34 6.69 12.98
CA GLY A 375 -6.98 7.99 13.08
C GLY A 375 -7.69 8.40 11.80
N MET A 376 -8.64 9.32 11.95
CA MET A 376 -9.35 9.89 10.82
C MET A 376 -8.50 10.96 10.15
N VAL A 377 -8.33 10.85 8.83
CA VAL A 377 -7.87 11.95 7.98
C VAL A 377 -9.12 12.71 7.52
N PRO A 378 -9.27 14.00 7.87
CA PRO A 378 -10.47 14.74 7.54
C PRO A 378 -10.62 14.98 6.04
N ASP A 379 -11.84 15.24 5.61
CA ASP A 379 -12.09 15.75 4.27
C ASP A 379 -11.33 17.05 4.03
N THR A 380 -10.88 17.27 2.83
CA THR A 380 -9.97 18.38 2.56
C THR A 380 -10.20 18.98 1.19
N HIS A 381 -10.19 20.32 1.15
CA HIS A 381 -10.23 21.14 -0.05
C HIS A 381 -8.91 21.90 -0.22
N VAL A 382 -8.24 21.72 -1.34
CA VAL A 382 -6.99 22.42 -1.63
C VAL A 382 -7.13 23.20 -2.94
N ILE A 383 -6.81 24.49 -2.89
CA ILE A 383 -6.79 25.37 -4.07
C ILE A 383 -5.35 25.75 -4.35
N ASP A 384 -4.88 25.50 -5.56
CA ASP A 384 -3.57 25.89 -6.05
C ASP A 384 -3.75 26.91 -7.18
N ALA A 385 -2.86 27.91 -7.29
CA ALA A 385 -2.86 28.83 -8.40
C ALA A 385 -1.44 29.15 -8.87
N GLN A 386 -1.30 29.35 -10.16
CA GLN A 386 -0.04 29.68 -10.79
C GLN A 386 -0.23 30.67 -11.93
N PHE A 387 0.70 31.63 -12.05
CA PHE A 387 0.87 32.50 -13.20
C PHE A 387 2.15 32.15 -13.93
N ASN A 388 2.13 32.26 -15.25
CA ASN A 388 3.26 31.99 -16.13
C ASN A 388 3.53 33.21 -16.97
N LEU A 389 4.77 33.67 -16.98
CA LEU A 389 5.25 34.75 -17.86
C LEU A 389 6.40 34.22 -18.76
N THR A 390 6.15 34.16 -20.04
CA THR A 390 7.19 33.86 -21.02
C THR A 390 7.93 35.16 -21.34
N VAL A 391 9.25 35.16 -21.26
CA VAL A 391 10.14 36.28 -21.63
C VAL A 391 11.00 35.87 -22.83
N PRO A 392 10.51 36.07 -24.07
CA PRO A 392 11.20 35.59 -25.29
C PRO A 392 12.60 36.14 -25.42
N LYS A 393 12.82 37.39 -25.02
CA LYS A 393 14.11 38.07 -25.05
C LYS A 393 15.19 37.37 -24.22
N TRP A 394 14.79 36.70 -23.16
CA TRP A 394 15.66 35.90 -22.25
C TRP A 394 15.55 34.40 -22.52
N LYS A 395 14.79 34.00 -23.53
CA LYS A 395 14.48 32.60 -23.80
C LYS A 395 14.05 31.88 -22.51
N SER A 396 13.17 32.49 -21.73
CA SER A 396 12.87 32.04 -20.38
C SER A 396 11.37 32.06 -20.08
N THR A 397 10.94 31.20 -19.15
CA THR A 397 9.62 31.24 -18.56
C THR A 397 9.76 31.40 -17.04
N ILE A 398 9.07 32.38 -16.50
CA ILE A 398 8.96 32.63 -15.06
C ILE A 398 7.58 32.13 -14.62
N LYS A 399 7.54 31.34 -13.55
CA LYS A 399 6.31 30.89 -12.91
C LYS A 399 6.28 31.39 -11.49
N VAL A 400 5.16 31.94 -11.07
CA VAL A 400 4.89 32.33 -9.68
C VAL A 400 3.59 31.63 -9.26
N GLY A 401 3.59 30.96 -8.15
CA GLY A 401 2.43 30.23 -7.71
C GLY A 401 2.39 30.01 -6.22
N ALA A 402 1.26 29.51 -5.80
CA ALA A 402 1.04 29.04 -4.46
C ALA A 402 0.22 27.74 -4.48
N THR A 403 0.54 26.83 -3.58
CA THR A 403 -0.28 25.69 -3.24
C THR A 403 -1.00 25.93 -1.94
N ASN A 404 -2.19 25.37 -1.80
CA ASN A 404 -3.05 25.56 -0.64
C ASN A 404 -3.33 27.05 -0.31
N LEU A 405 -3.83 27.78 -1.31
CA LEU A 405 -4.19 29.21 -1.16
C LEU A 405 -5.26 29.47 -0.11
N GLY A 406 -6.10 28.48 0.21
CA GLY A 406 -7.11 28.58 1.26
C GLY A 406 -6.51 28.73 2.66
N GLY A 407 -5.24 28.35 2.84
CA GLY A 407 -4.48 28.49 4.08
C GLY A 407 -4.86 27.52 5.20
N GLU A 408 -5.86 26.69 5.02
CA GLU A 408 -6.23 25.66 5.98
C GLU A 408 -5.17 24.57 5.99
N GLU A 409 -4.57 24.32 7.14
CA GLU A 409 -3.56 23.27 7.28
C GLU A 409 -4.22 21.89 7.22
N TYR A 410 -3.64 21.00 6.44
CA TYR A 410 -4.12 19.63 6.28
C TYR A 410 -2.98 18.61 6.34
N PHE A 411 -3.32 17.36 6.57
CA PHE A 411 -2.38 16.22 6.46
C PHE A 411 -3.00 15.13 5.60
N THR A 412 -2.16 14.25 5.04
CA THR A 412 -2.56 13.18 4.14
C THR A 412 -2.39 11.78 4.73
N ALA A 413 -1.80 11.71 5.90
CA ALA A 413 -1.58 10.48 6.65
C ALA A 413 -1.64 10.80 8.15
N PHE A 414 -2.34 10.00 8.93
CA PHE A 414 -2.39 10.16 10.38
C PHE A 414 -0.97 10.09 10.97
N GLY A 415 -0.62 11.04 11.83
CA GLY A 415 0.73 11.15 12.40
C GLY A 415 1.76 11.86 11.50
N SER A 416 1.40 12.27 10.28
CA SER A 416 2.28 13.11 9.45
C SER A 416 2.22 14.59 9.84
N GLY A 417 3.21 15.38 9.39
CA GLY A 417 3.19 16.83 9.58
C GLY A 417 2.07 17.52 8.78
N PHE A 418 1.65 18.68 9.27
CA PHE A 418 0.65 19.52 8.60
C PHE A 418 1.27 20.22 7.38
N ILE A 419 0.48 20.34 6.32
CA ILE A 419 0.81 21.03 5.08
C ILE A 419 0.03 22.34 5.02
N GLY A 420 0.73 23.44 5.16
CA GLY A 420 0.17 24.80 5.03
C GLY A 420 0.35 25.35 3.62
N THR A 421 0.11 26.65 3.47
CA THR A 421 0.33 27.36 2.21
C THR A 421 1.82 27.43 1.86
N GLN A 422 2.16 27.07 0.62
CA GLN A 422 3.51 27.18 0.09
C GLN A 422 3.53 28.10 -1.12
N TYR A 423 4.44 29.06 -1.13
CA TYR A 423 4.67 29.95 -2.27
C TYR A 423 5.94 29.56 -2.99
N TYR A 424 5.93 29.67 -4.31
CA TYR A 424 7.12 29.36 -5.12
C TYR A 424 7.29 30.34 -6.28
N ILE A 425 8.53 30.51 -6.67
CA ILE A 425 8.93 31.13 -7.91
C ILE A 425 9.86 30.16 -8.64
N SER A 426 9.65 30.00 -9.95
CA SER A 426 10.50 29.18 -10.81
C SER A 426 10.91 29.98 -12.03
N TRP A 427 12.18 29.87 -12.38
CA TRP A 427 12.74 30.40 -13.61
C TRP A 427 13.32 29.26 -14.44
N THR A 428 12.84 29.12 -15.68
CA THR A 428 13.27 28.09 -16.61
C THR A 428 13.87 28.76 -17.83
N ALA A 429 15.13 28.50 -18.10
CA ALA A 429 15.78 28.87 -19.36
C ALA A 429 15.51 27.79 -20.42
N ASN A 430 14.94 28.15 -21.54
CA ASN A 430 14.61 27.25 -22.65
C ASN A 430 15.61 27.41 -23.75
N ASN A 431 16.21 26.33 -24.23
CA ASN A 431 16.94 26.35 -25.51
C ASN A 431 15.90 26.21 -26.64
N PHE A 432 15.52 27.33 -27.22
CA PHE A 432 14.71 27.38 -28.46
C PHE A 432 15.62 27.40 -29.69
#